data_38d25c3c46667164d8eb4c630ad98c1e
#
_entry.id   38d25c3c46667164d8eb4c630ad98c1e
#
_cell.length_a   1.000
_cell.length_b   1.000
_cell.length_c   1.000
_cell.angle_alpha   90.00
_cell.angle_beta   90.00
_cell.angle_gamma   90.00
#
_symmetry.space_group_name_H-M   'P 1'
#
loop_
_entity.id
_entity.type
_entity.pdbx_description
1 polymer ?
#
loop_
_entity_poly.entity_id
_entity_poly.type
_entity_poly.pdbx_seq_one_letter_code
_entity_poly.pdbx_strand_id
1 'polypeptide(L)' 'MARKTTSIKIDAALWKKVKLHSIEKEIDISDYLERLIKKDLKI' A
#
# COMPACT_ATOMS: atom_id res chain seq x y z
N MET A 1 -10.56 8.38 -10.33
CA MET A 1 -10.78 6.92 -10.22
C MET A 1 -11.42 6.60 -8.87
N ALA A 2 -12.49 5.83 -8.90
CA ALA A 2 -13.18 5.47 -7.66
C ALA A 2 -12.41 4.37 -6.93
N ARG A 3 -12.27 4.51 -5.61
CA ARG A 3 -11.64 3.50 -4.77
C ARG A 3 -12.73 2.65 -4.14
N LYS A 4 -12.45 1.39 -3.97
CA LYS A 4 -13.36 0.48 -3.28
C LYS A 4 -12.59 -0.31 -2.23
N THR A 5 -13.29 -0.79 -1.21
CA THR A 5 -12.69 -1.62 -0.20
C THR A 5 -12.33 -2.98 -0.79
N THR A 6 -11.09 -3.39 -0.61
CA THR A 6 -10.58 -4.65 -1.13
C THR A 6 -9.80 -5.37 -0.05
N SER A 7 -10.00 -6.67 0.07
CA SER A 7 -9.24 -7.50 1.01
C SER A 7 -8.19 -8.28 0.27
N ILE A 8 -6.98 -8.33 0.83
CA ILE A 8 -5.88 -9.11 0.28
C ILE A 8 -5.24 -9.93 1.39
N LYS A 9 -4.61 -11.01 0.99
CA LYS A 9 -3.83 -11.83 1.91
C LYS A 9 -2.38 -11.40 1.77
N ILE A 10 -1.74 -11.09 2.90
CA ILE A 10 -0.36 -10.62 2.89
C ILE A 10 0.34 -11.12 4.15
N ASP A 11 1.64 -11.34 4.05
CA ASP A 11 2.46 -11.76 5.19
C ASP A 11 2.36 -10.72 6.31
N ALA A 12 2.09 -11.19 7.53
CA ALA A 12 1.89 -10.30 8.67
C ALA A 12 3.12 -9.46 9.00
N ALA A 13 4.30 -10.06 8.91
CA ALA A 13 5.55 -9.34 9.19
C ALA A 13 5.79 -8.27 8.15
N LEU A 14 5.54 -8.58 6.89
CA LEU A 14 5.68 -7.62 5.80
C LEU A 14 4.68 -6.48 5.96
N TRP A 15 3.44 -6.81 6.31
CA TRP A 15 2.40 -5.80 6.51
C TRP A 15 2.76 -4.83 7.62
N LYS A 16 3.34 -5.35 8.70
CA LYS A 16 3.80 -4.51 9.80
C LYS A 16 4.86 -3.51 9.34
N LYS A 17 5.79 -3.96 8.51
CA LYS A 17 6.83 -3.09 7.95
C LYS A 17 6.23 -2.00 7.07
N VAL A 18 5.23 -2.36 6.28
CA VAL A 18 4.53 -1.38 5.44
C VAL A 18 3.86 -0.31 6.28
N LYS A 19 3.19 -0.73 7.36
CA LYS A 19 2.54 0.21 8.26
C LYS A 19 3.53 1.19 8.88
N LEU A 20 4.65 0.67 9.36
CA LEU A 20 5.68 1.52 9.96
C LEU A 20 6.25 2.49 8.94
N HIS A 21 6.50 2.01 7.73
CA HIS A 21 7.01 2.86 6.66
C HIS A 21 6.04 4.00 6.33
N SER A 22 4.75 3.69 6.25
CA SER A 22 3.77 4.72 5.93
C SER A 22 3.65 5.77 7.03
N ILE A 23 3.79 5.35 8.29
CA ILE A 23 3.78 6.28 9.41
C ILE A 23 5.00 7.20 9.37
N GLU A 24 6.18 6.63 9.13
CA GLU A 24 7.43 7.41 9.05
C GLU A 24 7.38 8.44 7.92
N LYS A 25 6.80 8.09 6.80
CA LYS A 25 6.73 8.97 5.63
C LYS A 25 5.48 9.84 5.64
N GLU A 26 4.62 9.67 6.63
CA GLU A 26 3.35 10.40 6.74
C GLU A 26 2.51 10.26 5.48
N ILE A 27 2.45 9.04 4.95
CA ILE A 27 1.65 8.76 3.76
C ILE A 27 0.56 7.74 4.10
N ASP A 28 -0.51 7.76 3.31
CA ASP A 28 -1.59 6.80 3.47
C ASP A 28 -1.18 5.46 2.87
N ILE A 29 -1.47 4.37 3.57
CA ILE A 29 -1.14 3.02 3.09
C ILE A 29 -1.77 2.75 1.73
N SER A 30 -3.02 3.17 1.54
CA SER A 30 -3.71 2.98 0.26
C SER A 30 -2.99 3.68 -0.88
N ASP A 31 -2.55 4.91 -0.63
CA ASP A 31 -1.80 5.68 -1.63
C ASP A 31 -0.47 5.02 -1.94
N TYR A 32 0.20 4.53 -0.91
CA TYR A 32 1.48 3.85 -1.06
C TYR A 32 1.34 2.60 -1.93
N LEU A 33 0.34 1.78 -1.63
CA LEU A 33 0.11 0.55 -2.38
C LEU A 33 -0.29 0.84 -3.82
N GLU A 34 -1.13 1.83 -4.05
CA GLU A 34 -1.51 2.22 -5.41
C GLU A 34 -0.30 2.68 -6.22
N ARG A 35 0.57 3.44 -5.59
CA ARG A 35 1.79 3.93 -6.23
C ARG A 35 2.70 2.77 -6.65
N LEU A 36 2.88 1.79 -5.75
CA LEU A 36 3.70 0.62 -6.06
C LEU A 36 3.10 -0.20 -7.19
N ILE A 37 1.80 -0.39 -7.16
CA ILE A 37 1.11 -1.15 -8.20
C ILE A 37 1.25 -0.46 -9.56
N LYS A 38 1.03 0.84 -9.59
CA LYS A 38 1.16 1.60 -10.82
C LYS A 38 2.59 1.55 -11.37
N LYS A 39 3.56 1.63 -10.47
CA LYS A 39 4.96 1.59 -10.85
C LYS A 39 5.30 0.24 -11.50
N ASP A 40 4.82 -0.84 -10.92
CA ASP A 40 5.08 -2.17 -11.46
C ASP A 40 4.35 -2.39 -12.79
N LEU A 41 3.11 -1.92 -12.89
CA LEU A 41 2.32 -2.04 -14.12
C LEU A 41 2.69 -0.99 -15.16
N LYS A 42 3.45 0.00 -14.79
CA LYS A 42 3.89 1.09 -15.67
C LYS A 42 2.72 1.91 -16.22
N ILE A 43 1.80 2.25 -15.34
CA ILE A 43 0.63 3.04 -15.72
C ILE A 43 0.49 4.34 -14.93
#